data_d453765b50c58f7c8c6b04725938480f
#
_entry.id   d453765b50c58f7c8c6b04725938480f
#
_cell.length_a   1.000
_cell.length_b   1.000
_cell.length_c   1.000
_cell.angle_alpha   90.00
_cell.angle_beta   90.00
_cell.angle_gamma   90.00
#
_symmetry.space_group_name_H-M   'P 1'
#
loop_
_entity.id
_entity.type
_entity.pdbx_description
1 polymer ?
#
loop_
_entity_poly.entity_id
_entity_poly.type
_entity_poly.pdbx_seq_one_letter_code
_entity_poly.pdbx_strand_id
1 'polypeptide(L)'
;MASVRDKHTRHGVTDWWYRQKQNIFPFNVKYFDDRLFVAESLVPELFFPKGTEILHVNGRSPAQMRSLIWPFIPADGYIQTGRMADLNDYFPWYFALFVEETETYTITLRTLSGEELTIDTPGLRDSFAHLSFQQVLKWKKPSLELQIDDALKTAYFGIDGSS
;
A
#
# COMPACT_ATOMS: atom_id res chain seq x y z
N MET A 1 -10.73 -18.63 -0.99
CA MET A 1 -9.78 -19.71 -1.30
C MET A 1 -8.44 -19.62 -0.59
N ALA A 2 -8.28 -18.91 0.48
CA ALA A 2 -7.04 -18.92 1.26
C ALA A 2 -7.16 -19.88 2.46
N SER A 3 -7.49 -21.15 2.21
CA SER A 3 -7.47 -22.19 3.25
C SER A 3 -6.05 -22.73 3.50
N VAL A 4 -5.11 -22.41 2.62
CA VAL A 4 -3.70 -22.78 2.75
C VAL A 4 -2.99 -21.65 3.48
N ARG A 5 -2.61 -21.88 4.74
CA ARG A 5 -1.90 -20.92 5.60
C ARG A 5 -0.39 -20.97 5.33
N ASP A 6 -0.02 -20.90 4.06
CA ASP A 6 1.36 -20.91 3.60
C ASP A 6 1.57 -19.78 2.61
N LYS A 7 2.39 -18.81 3.00
CA LYS A 7 2.73 -17.63 2.18
C LYS A 7 3.51 -18.00 0.91
N HIS A 8 4.10 -19.17 0.86
CA HIS A 8 4.83 -19.66 -0.31
C HIS A 8 3.91 -20.32 -1.35
N THR A 9 2.68 -20.68 -0.98
CA THR A 9 1.67 -21.16 -1.92
C THR A 9 0.94 -19.95 -2.54
N ARG A 10 1.42 -19.50 -3.69
CA ARG A 10 0.83 -18.37 -4.42
C ARG A 10 -0.21 -18.85 -5.41
N HIS A 11 -1.46 -18.45 -5.22
CA HIS A 11 -2.44 -18.44 -6.30
C HIS A 11 -2.27 -17.11 -7.04
N GLY A 12 -1.46 -17.11 -8.09
CA GLY A 12 -1.22 -15.91 -8.90
C GLY A 12 -2.37 -15.66 -9.88
N VAL A 13 -2.66 -14.41 -10.13
CA VAL A 13 -3.32 -13.99 -11.37
C VAL A 13 -2.44 -14.41 -12.55
N THR A 14 -3.04 -14.69 -13.70
CA THR A 14 -2.28 -15.12 -14.88
C THR A 14 -1.24 -14.05 -15.26
N ASP A 15 -0.11 -14.48 -15.83
CA ASP A 15 0.93 -13.56 -16.34
C ASP A 15 0.36 -12.50 -17.27
N TRP A 16 -0.65 -12.85 -18.05
CA TRP A 16 -1.35 -11.92 -18.93
C TRP A 16 -1.99 -10.79 -18.13
N TRP A 17 -2.79 -11.11 -17.11
CA TRP A 17 -3.44 -10.11 -16.26
C TRP A 17 -2.43 -9.24 -15.51
N TYR A 18 -1.36 -9.83 -15.02
CA TYR A 18 -0.28 -9.16 -14.31
C TYR A 18 0.38 -8.03 -15.11
N ARG A 19 0.38 -8.15 -16.45
CA ARG A 19 0.97 -7.18 -17.38
C ARG A 19 -0.05 -6.20 -17.95
N GLN A 20 -1.34 -6.45 -17.78
CA GLN A 20 -2.37 -5.53 -18.24
C GLN A 20 -2.42 -4.27 -17.38
N LYS A 21 -2.70 -3.15 -18.01
CA LYS A 21 -2.95 -1.90 -17.30
C LYS A 21 -4.38 -1.90 -16.78
N GLN A 22 -4.51 -1.72 -15.48
CA GLN A 22 -5.78 -1.61 -14.75
C GLN A 22 -5.95 -0.18 -14.25
N ASN A 23 -7.17 0.21 -13.95
CA ASN A 23 -7.43 1.44 -13.21
C ASN A 23 -7.30 1.14 -11.71
N ILE A 24 -6.17 1.49 -11.13
CA ILE A 24 -5.88 1.22 -9.73
C ILE A 24 -6.16 2.44 -8.86
N PHE A 25 -6.35 2.21 -7.58
CA PHE A 25 -6.58 3.27 -6.60
C PHE A 25 -5.40 4.25 -6.57
N PRO A 26 -5.63 5.58 -6.59
CA PRO A 26 -4.58 6.57 -6.88
C PRO A 26 -3.66 6.92 -5.70
N PHE A 27 -3.80 6.23 -4.56
CA PHE A 27 -2.97 6.46 -3.38
C PHE A 27 -2.33 5.18 -2.85
N ASN A 28 -1.06 5.25 -2.46
CA ASN A 28 -0.52 4.35 -1.46
C ASN A 28 -1.08 4.74 -0.10
N VAL A 29 -1.42 3.76 0.71
CA VAL A 29 -2.11 3.97 1.98
C VAL A 29 -1.46 3.20 3.12
N LYS A 30 -1.82 3.57 4.35
CA LYS A 30 -1.50 2.79 5.55
C LYS A 30 -2.76 2.62 6.39
N TYR A 31 -3.06 1.37 6.73
CA TYR A 31 -4.03 1.05 7.77
C TYR A 31 -3.38 1.21 9.14
N PHE A 32 -4.11 1.88 10.00
CA PHE A 32 -3.83 1.91 11.43
C PHE A 32 -5.14 1.56 12.14
N ASP A 33 -5.21 0.40 12.76
CA ASP A 33 -6.44 -0.24 13.20
C ASP A 33 -7.45 -0.37 12.05
N ASP A 34 -8.64 0.21 12.18
CA ASP A 34 -9.69 0.24 11.15
C ASP A 34 -9.75 1.55 10.36
N ARG A 35 -8.75 2.41 10.54
CA ARG A 35 -8.62 3.69 9.84
C ARG A 35 -7.61 3.58 8.71
N LEU A 36 -7.84 4.36 7.66
CA LEU A 36 -7.03 4.37 6.45
C LEU A 36 -6.45 5.76 6.22
N PHE A 37 -5.16 5.84 5.96
CA PHE A 37 -4.46 7.10 5.79
C PHE A 37 -3.69 7.13 4.47
N VAL A 38 -3.65 8.30 3.83
CA VAL A 38 -2.78 8.55 2.69
C VAL A 38 -1.32 8.47 3.12
N ALA A 39 -0.56 7.60 2.48
CA ALA A 39 0.89 7.52 2.64
C ALA A 39 1.60 8.30 1.53
N GLU A 40 1.09 8.21 0.30
CA GLU A 40 1.66 8.87 -0.87
C GLU A 40 0.60 8.93 -1.98
N SER A 41 0.57 10.03 -2.73
CA SER A 41 -0.19 10.07 -3.98
C SER A 41 0.61 9.41 -5.11
N LEU A 42 -0.05 8.57 -5.89
CA LEU A 42 0.51 7.96 -7.10
C LEU A 42 0.28 8.83 -8.35
N VAL A 43 -0.56 9.86 -8.21
CA VAL A 43 -0.89 10.82 -9.26
C VAL A 43 -0.35 12.19 -8.85
N PRO A 44 0.61 12.77 -9.59
CA PRO A 44 1.28 14.01 -9.20
C PRO A 44 0.34 15.20 -8.98
N GLU A 45 -0.75 15.27 -9.77
CA GLU A 45 -1.74 16.36 -9.71
C GLU A 45 -2.66 16.24 -8.49
N LEU A 46 -2.68 15.09 -7.85
CA LEU A 46 -3.54 14.79 -6.70
C LEU A 46 -2.72 14.78 -5.41
N PHE A 47 -2.40 15.99 -4.93
CA PHE A 47 -1.58 16.11 -3.74
C PHE A 47 -2.42 16.21 -2.47
N PHE A 48 -2.26 15.22 -1.58
CA PHE A 48 -2.72 15.29 -0.20
C PHE A 48 -1.55 15.02 0.75
N PRO A 49 -1.45 15.78 1.84
CA PRO A 49 -0.42 15.54 2.83
C PRO A 49 -0.48 14.10 3.38
N LYS A 50 0.68 13.52 3.61
CA LYS A 50 0.79 12.24 4.31
C LYS A 50 0.07 12.30 5.65
N GLY A 51 -0.75 11.29 5.94
CA GLY A 51 -1.58 11.26 7.14
C GLY A 51 -2.99 11.83 6.97
N THR A 52 -3.35 12.35 5.79
CA THR A 52 -4.76 12.64 5.46
C THR A 52 -5.56 11.35 5.59
N GLU A 53 -6.67 11.37 6.34
CA GLU A 53 -7.51 10.19 6.57
C GLU A 53 -8.47 9.95 5.42
N ILE A 54 -8.58 8.72 4.97
CA ILE A 54 -9.58 8.28 3.98
C ILE A 54 -10.77 7.70 4.74
N LEU A 55 -11.91 8.36 4.67
CA LEU A 55 -13.14 7.95 5.34
C LEU A 55 -13.96 6.98 4.51
N HIS A 56 -14.09 7.24 3.21
CA HIS A 56 -14.81 6.39 2.27
C HIS A 56 -14.15 6.40 0.89
N VAL A 57 -14.28 5.26 0.19
CA VAL A 57 -13.96 5.13 -1.23
C VAL A 57 -15.17 4.48 -1.91
N ASN A 58 -15.78 5.16 -2.87
CA ASN A 58 -17.02 4.71 -3.54
C ASN A 58 -18.09 4.28 -2.53
N GLY A 59 -18.25 5.05 -1.45
CA GLY A 59 -19.20 4.80 -0.36
C GLY A 59 -18.81 3.70 0.62
N ARG A 60 -17.67 3.02 0.46
CA ARG A 60 -17.21 1.96 1.36
C ARG A 60 -16.25 2.50 2.41
N SER A 61 -16.45 2.11 3.66
CA SER A 61 -15.54 2.44 4.77
C SER A 61 -14.25 1.61 4.70
N PRO A 62 -13.16 2.04 5.38
CA PRO A 62 -11.93 1.26 5.47
C PRO A 62 -12.14 -0.17 5.99
N ALA A 63 -12.98 -0.34 7.01
CA ALA A 63 -13.29 -1.65 7.56
C ALA A 63 -14.00 -2.57 6.53
N GLN A 64 -14.93 -2.04 5.73
CA GLN A 64 -15.58 -2.78 4.67
C GLN A 64 -14.60 -3.19 3.57
N MET A 65 -13.75 -2.26 3.12
CA MET A 65 -12.72 -2.55 2.11
C MET A 65 -11.76 -3.63 2.61
N ARG A 66 -11.27 -3.50 3.85
CA ARG A 66 -10.42 -4.51 4.47
C ARG A 66 -11.09 -5.88 4.53
N SER A 67 -12.37 -5.95 4.92
CA SER A 67 -13.10 -7.21 5.02
C SER A 67 -13.23 -7.94 3.68
N LEU A 68 -13.35 -7.20 2.57
CA LEU A 68 -13.39 -7.75 1.22
C LEU A 68 -12.03 -8.28 0.76
N ILE A 69 -10.95 -7.57 1.08
CA ILE A 69 -9.58 -7.89 0.65
C ILE A 69 -8.96 -9.00 1.52
N TRP A 70 -9.19 -8.96 2.83
CA TRP A 70 -8.52 -9.78 3.82
C TRP A 70 -8.49 -11.29 3.53
N PRO A 71 -9.58 -11.92 3.07
CA PRO A 71 -9.58 -13.37 2.79
C PRO A 71 -8.60 -13.80 1.70
N PHE A 72 -8.15 -12.88 0.85
CA PHE A 72 -7.29 -13.17 -0.30
C PHE A 72 -5.81 -12.90 -0.06
N ILE A 73 -5.46 -12.24 1.06
CA ILE A 73 -4.05 -12.01 1.41
C ILE A 73 -3.48 -13.27 2.04
N PRO A 74 -2.38 -13.83 1.49
CA PRO A 74 -1.72 -15.00 2.07
C PRO A 74 -1.19 -14.70 3.48
N ALA A 75 -1.18 -15.71 4.34
CA ALA A 75 -0.60 -15.61 5.67
C ALA A 75 0.23 -16.86 5.99
N ASP A 76 1.35 -16.66 6.68
CA ASP A 76 2.08 -17.73 7.30
C ASP A 76 1.47 -18.04 8.68
N GLY A 77 0.72 -19.14 8.75
CA GLY A 77 0.08 -19.56 10.00
C GLY A 77 -0.90 -18.51 10.55
N TYR A 78 -0.67 -18.09 11.79
CA TYR A 78 -1.49 -17.13 12.52
C TYR A 78 -0.91 -15.70 12.54
N ILE A 79 0.20 -15.44 11.82
CA ILE A 79 0.90 -14.15 11.84
C ILE A 79 0.10 -13.12 11.04
N GLN A 80 -0.54 -12.20 11.76
CA GLN A 80 -1.36 -11.14 11.17
C GLN A 80 -0.53 -9.93 10.67
N THR A 81 0.64 -9.72 11.27
CA THR A 81 1.51 -8.58 10.95
C THR A 81 1.98 -8.58 9.49
N GLY A 82 2.35 -9.77 8.97
CA GLY A 82 2.74 -9.91 7.57
C GLY A 82 1.60 -9.62 6.59
N ARG A 83 0.37 -10.05 6.93
CA ARG A 83 -0.83 -9.74 6.11
C ARG A 83 -1.12 -8.26 6.08
N MET A 84 -0.97 -7.56 7.22
CA MET A 84 -1.18 -6.12 7.29
C MET A 84 -0.12 -5.36 6.49
N ALA A 85 1.13 -5.82 6.52
CA ALA A 85 2.18 -5.26 5.67
C ALA A 85 1.84 -5.42 4.19
N ASP A 86 1.46 -6.63 3.75
CA ASP A 86 1.06 -6.90 2.37
C ASP A 86 -0.17 -6.06 1.96
N LEU A 87 -1.17 -5.93 2.85
CA LEU A 87 -2.33 -5.06 2.60
C LEU A 87 -1.90 -3.61 2.36
N ASN A 88 -1.02 -3.08 3.20
CA ASN A 88 -0.53 -1.72 3.08
C ASN A 88 0.32 -1.49 1.82
N ASP A 89 1.14 -2.47 1.46
CA ASP A 89 2.08 -2.33 0.36
C ASP A 89 1.42 -2.51 -1.02
N TYR A 90 0.33 -3.29 -1.06
CA TYR A 90 -0.35 -3.63 -2.31
C TYR A 90 -1.81 -3.18 -2.36
N PHE A 91 -2.25 -2.29 -1.46
CA PHE A 91 -3.64 -1.84 -1.36
C PHE A 91 -4.24 -1.34 -2.69
N PRO A 92 -3.55 -0.50 -3.50
CA PRO A 92 -4.11 -0.03 -4.77
C PRO A 92 -4.55 -1.16 -5.70
N TRP A 93 -3.80 -2.26 -5.69
CA TRP A 93 -4.08 -3.47 -6.46
C TRP A 93 -5.16 -4.32 -5.85
N TYR A 94 -5.07 -4.55 -4.56
CA TYR A 94 -6.08 -5.34 -3.86
C TYR A 94 -7.46 -4.68 -3.95
N PHE A 95 -7.49 -3.35 -3.96
CA PHE A 95 -8.74 -2.63 -4.18
C PHE A 95 -9.31 -2.95 -5.56
N ALA A 96 -8.55 -2.78 -6.63
CA ALA A 96 -9.00 -3.07 -7.99
C ALA A 96 -9.39 -4.54 -8.19
N LEU A 97 -8.67 -5.48 -7.53
CA LEU A 97 -8.92 -6.92 -7.68
C LEU A 97 -10.12 -7.43 -6.89
N PHE A 98 -10.32 -6.94 -5.67
CA PHE A 98 -11.20 -7.58 -4.70
C PHE A 98 -12.34 -6.67 -4.21
N VAL A 99 -12.25 -5.38 -4.49
CA VAL A 99 -13.30 -4.43 -4.14
C VAL A 99 -14.00 -3.92 -5.38
N GLU A 100 -13.28 -3.19 -6.22
CA GLU A 100 -13.86 -2.59 -7.42
C GLU A 100 -12.76 -2.05 -8.35
N GLU A 101 -12.81 -2.38 -9.63
CA GLU A 101 -12.06 -1.70 -10.69
C GLU A 101 -12.97 -0.64 -11.31
N THR A 102 -12.55 0.63 -11.30
CA THR A 102 -13.31 1.75 -11.86
C THR A 102 -12.39 2.79 -12.48
N GLU A 103 -12.89 3.51 -13.47
CA GLU A 103 -12.17 4.62 -14.09
C GLU A 103 -12.10 5.85 -13.17
N THR A 104 -13.09 6.02 -12.30
CA THR A 104 -13.18 7.16 -11.38
C THR A 104 -13.49 6.68 -9.98
N TYR A 105 -12.77 7.23 -9.01
CA TYR A 105 -12.93 7.00 -7.58
C TYR A 105 -13.54 8.23 -6.92
N THR A 106 -14.65 8.06 -6.21
CA THR A 106 -15.20 9.08 -5.29
C THR A 106 -14.62 8.82 -3.91
N ILE A 107 -13.80 9.75 -3.41
CA ILE A 107 -13.06 9.57 -2.16
C ILE A 107 -13.45 10.67 -1.18
N THR A 108 -13.93 10.26 0.01
CA THR A 108 -14.17 11.18 1.13
C THR A 108 -12.96 11.15 2.05
N LEU A 109 -12.38 12.31 2.27
CA LEU A 109 -11.14 12.51 3.03
C LEU A 109 -11.41 13.40 4.24
N ARG A 110 -10.61 13.22 5.28
CA ARG A 110 -10.48 14.18 6.39
C ARG A 110 -9.06 14.71 6.41
N THR A 111 -8.92 16.02 6.24
CA THR A 111 -7.63 16.71 6.24
C THR A 111 -6.99 16.71 7.62
N LEU A 112 -5.72 17.10 7.70
CA LEU A 112 -5.02 17.26 8.98
C LEU A 112 -5.63 18.37 9.87
N SER A 113 -6.36 19.34 9.27
CA SER A 113 -7.12 20.35 10.00
C SER A 113 -8.49 19.85 10.50
N GLY A 114 -8.88 18.62 10.13
CA GLY A 114 -10.16 18.02 10.52
C GLY A 114 -11.32 18.30 9.55
N GLU A 115 -11.09 19.03 8.47
CA GLU A 115 -12.08 19.30 7.44
C GLU A 115 -12.35 18.05 6.60
N GLU A 116 -13.62 17.76 6.34
CA GLU A 116 -14.03 16.67 5.45
C GLU A 116 -14.32 17.22 4.06
N LEU A 117 -13.80 16.53 3.05
CA LEU A 117 -14.02 16.85 1.66
C LEU A 117 -14.22 15.58 0.84
N THR A 118 -15.01 15.67 -0.21
CA THR A 118 -15.19 14.58 -1.16
C THR A 118 -14.66 15.02 -2.52
N ILE A 119 -13.85 14.17 -3.13
CA ILE A 119 -13.27 14.40 -4.44
C ILE A 119 -13.60 13.24 -5.37
N ASP A 120 -13.72 13.55 -6.66
CA ASP A 120 -13.71 12.56 -7.73
C ASP A 120 -12.34 12.62 -8.41
N THR A 121 -11.69 11.47 -8.57
CA THR A 121 -10.38 11.37 -9.18
C THR A 121 -10.30 10.18 -10.10
N PRO A 122 -9.61 10.29 -11.25
CA PRO A 122 -9.37 9.13 -12.10
C PRO A 122 -8.49 8.11 -11.37
N GLY A 123 -8.69 6.84 -11.70
CA GLY A 123 -7.76 5.78 -11.34
C GLY A 123 -6.41 5.96 -12.03
N LEU A 124 -5.34 5.54 -11.38
CA LEU A 124 -4.05 5.45 -12.05
C LEU A 124 -4.04 4.24 -12.98
N ARG A 125 -3.86 4.49 -14.28
CA ARG A 125 -3.79 3.41 -15.27
C ARG A 125 -2.39 2.82 -15.33
N ASP A 126 -2.18 1.72 -14.62
CA ASP A 126 -0.88 1.05 -14.53
C ASP A 126 -1.01 -0.48 -14.48
N SER A 127 0.14 -1.17 -14.60
CA SER A 127 0.22 -2.63 -14.48
C SER A 127 0.84 -3.03 -13.14
N PHE A 128 0.41 -4.17 -12.59
CA PHE A 128 1.00 -4.70 -11.36
C PHE A 128 2.51 -4.90 -11.49
N ALA A 129 2.98 -5.35 -12.66
CA ALA A 129 4.39 -5.53 -12.93
C ALA A 129 5.20 -4.24 -12.75
N HIS A 130 4.69 -3.11 -13.24
CA HIS A 130 5.37 -1.82 -13.12
C HIS A 130 5.41 -1.32 -11.68
N LEU A 131 4.30 -1.36 -10.96
CA LEU A 131 4.26 -0.89 -9.56
C LEU A 131 5.05 -1.78 -8.60
N SER A 132 5.01 -3.09 -8.78
CA SER A 132 5.85 -4.01 -8.00
C SER A 132 7.33 -3.72 -8.22
N PHE A 133 7.72 -3.39 -9.45
CA PHE A 133 9.09 -2.99 -9.76
C PHE A 133 9.47 -1.66 -9.09
N GLN A 134 8.58 -0.67 -9.11
CA GLN A 134 8.79 0.61 -8.42
C GLN A 134 8.91 0.44 -6.91
N GLN A 135 8.11 -0.42 -6.30
CA GLN A 135 8.25 -0.75 -4.88
C GLN A 135 9.60 -1.40 -4.58
N VAL A 136 10.04 -2.38 -5.36
CA VAL A 136 11.35 -3.01 -5.20
C VAL A 136 12.48 -1.98 -5.31
N LEU A 137 12.36 -0.98 -6.16
CA LEU A 137 13.33 0.10 -6.27
C LEU A 137 13.35 1.02 -5.03
N LYS A 138 12.17 1.28 -4.44
CA LYS A 138 12.06 2.04 -3.17
C LYS A 138 12.67 1.27 -1.98
N TRP A 139 12.67 -0.06 -2.04
CA TRP A 139 13.33 -0.94 -1.06
C TRP A 139 14.84 -1.08 -1.28
N LYS A 140 15.44 -0.29 -2.18
CA LYS A 140 16.89 -0.18 -2.25
C LYS A 140 17.40 0.25 -0.88
N LYS A 141 18.00 -0.75 -0.22
CA LYS A 141 18.65 -0.78 1.08
C LYS A 141 19.02 0.60 1.60
N PRO A 142 18.64 0.95 2.82
CA PRO A 142 19.39 1.94 3.55
C PRO A 142 20.86 1.52 3.45
N SER A 143 21.72 2.44 3.03
CA SER A 143 23.16 2.20 3.02
C SER A 143 23.57 1.90 4.47
N LEU A 144 23.97 0.67 4.72
CA LEU A 144 24.55 0.30 6.00
C LEU A 144 25.93 0.94 6.00
N GLU A 145 26.07 2.07 6.64
CA GLU A 145 27.38 2.71 6.82
C GLU A 145 27.96 2.22 8.14
N LEU A 146 29.08 1.50 8.03
CA LEU A 146 29.86 1.10 9.18
C LEU A 146 30.88 2.21 9.44
N GLN A 147 30.67 3.01 10.48
CA GLN A 147 31.67 3.95 10.97
C GLN A 147 32.48 3.28 12.07
N ILE A 148 33.78 3.16 11.85
CA ILE A 148 34.72 2.63 12.85
C ILE A 148 35.45 3.83 13.46
N ASP A 149 35.28 4.01 14.76
CA ASP A 149 36.07 4.95 15.52
C ASP A 149 37.27 4.20 16.17
N ASP A 150 38.42 4.30 15.53
CA ASP A 150 39.65 3.62 15.96
C ASP A 150 40.16 4.13 17.31
N ALA A 151 39.87 5.38 17.68
CA ALA A 151 40.28 5.98 18.94
C ALA A 151 39.49 5.41 20.12
N LEU A 152 38.22 5.10 19.91
CA LEU A 152 37.32 4.55 20.94
C LEU A 152 37.21 3.03 20.85
N LYS A 153 37.80 2.38 19.85
CA LYS A 153 37.61 0.95 19.52
C LYS A 153 36.12 0.54 19.45
N THR A 154 35.30 1.44 18.93
CA THR A 154 33.83 1.28 18.86
C THR A 154 33.39 1.33 17.42
N ALA A 155 32.48 0.43 17.05
CA ALA A 155 31.86 0.42 15.75
C ALA A 155 30.39 0.86 15.88
N TYR A 156 29.96 1.82 15.05
CA TYR A 156 28.56 2.26 14.97
C TYR A 156 27.96 1.82 13.66
N PHE A 157 26.76 1.26 13.72
CA PHE A 157 25.95 0.98 12.55
C PHE A 157 24.93 2.10 12.39
N GLY A 158 25.11 2.92 11.36
CA GLY A 158 24.12 3.91 10.95
C GLY A 158 23.20 3.33 9.89
N ILE A 159 21.88 3.50 10.06
CA ILE A 159 20.90 3.27 9.01
C ILE A 159 20.47 4.65 8.54
N ASP A 160 20.98 5.09 7.40
CA ASP A 160 20.47 6.31 6.75
C ASP A 160 19.05 6.05 6.27
N GLY A 161 18.09 6.45 7.11
CA GLY A 161 16.74 6.69 6.68
C GLY A 161 16.67 8.04 6.00
N SER A 162 16.91 8.11 4.70
CA SER A 162 16.60 9.33 3.95
C SER A 162 15.11 9.63 4.08
N SER A 163 14.81 10.69 4.82
CA SER A 163 13.53 11.37 4.92
C SER A 163 13.00 11.83 3.57
#